data_b9050b9741da0d0575944c3f17c62a44
#
_entry.id   b9050b9741da0d0575944c3f17c62a44
#
_cell.length_a   1.000
_cell.length_b   1.000
_cell.length_c   1.000
_cell.angle_alpha   90.00
_cell.angle_beta   90.00
_cell.angle_gamma   90.00
#
_symmetry.space_group_name_H-M   'P 1'
#
loop_
_entity.id
_entity.type
_entity.pdbx_description
1 polymer ?
#
loop_
_entity_poly.entity_id
_entity_poly.type
_entity_poly.pdbx_seq_one_letter_code
_entity_poly.pdbx_strand_id
1 'polypeptide(L)'
;MIKFTGIIAEYNPFHNGHKHQIENLRSLGAEMVAVAMSGNFVQRGAPAWIDKYTRTQMALSQGADLVFELPTVYALSSAEHFAFGGISLLNALHMDSVCFGCETPSLPLLDSAAKLLQKEPGNYRQTLQ
;
A
#
# COMPACT_ATOMS: atom_id res chain seq x y z
N MET A 1 0.52 -3.70 19.95
CA MET A 1 -0.40 -2.54 19.92
C MET A 1 -0.18 -1.85 18.57
N ILE A 2 -1.21 -1.71 17.78
CA ILE A 2 -1.13 -1.08 16.44
C ILE A 2 -1.29 0.43 16.66
N LYS A 3 -0.18 1.16 16.87
CA LYS A 3 -0.26 2.60 17.11
C LYS A 3 -0.15 3.41 15.83
N PHE A 4 0.93 3.22 15.09
CA PHE A 4 1.23 3.94 13.85
C PHE A 4 1.18 2.96 12.69
N THR A 5 0.19 3.11 11.84
CA THR A 5 -0.04 2.17 10.74
C THR A 5 0.10 2.86 9.39
N GLY A 6 0.86 2.24 8.51
CA GLY A 6 1.04 2.68 7.14
C GLY A 6 0.13 1.94 6.15
N ILE A 7 -0.33 2.64 5.13
CA ILE A 7 -1.02 2.09 3.95
C ILE A 7 -0.22 2.48 2.71
N ILE A 8 -0.07 1.57 1.76
CA ILE A 8 0.47 1.87 0.43
C ILE A 8 -0.70 1.84 -0.54
N ALA A 9 -0.93 2.91 -1.28
CA ALA A 9 -2.11 3.03 -2.13
C ALA A 9 -1.89 3.91 -3.35
N GLU A 10 -2.75 3.75 -4.34
CA GLU A 10 -2.86 4.66 -5.48
C GLU A 10 -4.03 5.63 -5.30
N TYR A 11 -5.12 5.18 -4.71
CA TYR A 11 -6.37 5.93 -4.57
C TYR A 11 -6.84 6.55 -5.89
N ASN A 12 -6.97 5.73 -6.89
CA ASN A 12 -7.23 6.17 -8.26
C ASN A 12 -8.60 5.75 -8.81
N PRO A 13 -9.72 6.31 -8.29
CA PRO A 13 -9.84 7.26 -7.19
C PRO A 13 -9.94 6.59 -5.81
N PHE A 14 -10.01 7.41 -4.75
CA PHE A 14 -10.40 6.97 -3.42
C PHE A 14 -11.87 6.54 -3.42
N HIS A 15 -12.22 5.42 -2.77
CA HIS A 15 -13.57 4.87 -2.73
C HIS A 15 -13.92 4.25 -1.36
N ASN A 16 -15.16 3.81 -1.19
CA ASN A 16 -15.66 3.29 0.09
C ASN A 16 -14.87 2.11 0.65
N GLY A 17 -14.25 1.28 -0.20
CA GLY A 17 -13.37 0.21 0.27
C GLY A 17 -12.12 0.74 0.97
N HIS A 18 -11.55 1.84 0.49
CA HIS A 18 -10.42 2.50 1.13
C HIS A 18 -10.82 3.16 2.45
N LYS A 19 -12.00 3.80 2.48
CA LYS A 19 -12.59 4.33 3.71
C LYS A 19 -12.76 3.22 4.76
N HIS A 20 -13.37 2.11 4.38
CA HIS A 20 -13.57 0.96 5.25
C HIS A 20 -12.25 0.42 5.81
N GLN A 21 -11.18 0.39 5.02
CA GLN A 21 -9.84 0.00 5.48
C GLN A 21 -9.35 0.93 6.61
N ILE A 22 -9.49 2.25 6.45
CA ILE A 22 -9.09 3.22 7.47
C ILE A 22 -9.95 3.08 8.74
N GLU A 23 -11.28 2.93 8.58
CA GLU A 23 -12.21 2.74 9.70
C GLU A 23 -11.87 1.47 10.50
N ASN A 24 -11.54 0.37 9.82
CA ASN A 24 -11.11 -0.86 10.47
C ASN A 24 -9.81 -0.67 11.27
N LEU A 25 -8.83 0.05 10.74
CA LEU A 25 -7.61 0.35 11.46
C LEU A 25 -7.89 1.15 12.74
N ARG A 26 -8.77 2.15 12.67
CA ARG A 26 -9.20 2.91 13.83
C ARG A 26 -9.89 2.03 14.88
N SER A 27 -10.75 1.12 14.46
CA SER A 27 -11.42 0.17 15.37
C SER A 27 -10.46 -0.80 16.04
N LEU A 28 -9.32 -1.10 15.40
CA LEU A 28 -8.23 -1.93 15.95
C LEU A 28 -7.26 -1.13 16.85
N GLY A 29 -7.50 0.17 17.03
CA GLY A 29 -6.74 1.01 17.93
C GLY A 29 -5.58 1.78 17.27
N ALA A 30 -5.57 1.92 15.94
CA ALA A 30 -4.59 2.78 15.28
C ALA A 30 -4.75 4.24 15.72
N GLU A 31 -3.72 4.79 16.33
CA GLU A 31 -3.66 6.19 16.76
C GLU A 31 -3.34 7.12 15.59
N MET A 32 -2.50 6.64 14.65
CA MET A 32 -2.13 7.37 13.44
C MET A 32 -2.16 6.44 12.21
N VAL A 33 -2.74 6.94 11.13
CA VAL A 33 -2.76 6.28 9.82
C VAL A 33 -2.03 7.16 8.80
N ALA A 34 -0.89 6.70 8.32
CA ALA A 34 -0.12 7.35 7.26
C ALA A 34 -0.28 6.60 5.94
N VAL A 35 -0.38 7.32 4.85
CA VAL A 35 -0.54 6.74 3.51
C VAL A 35 0.65 7.12 2.64
N ALA A 36 1.33 6.12 2.08
CA ALA A 36 2.28 6.27 0.98
C ALA A 36 1.49 6.17 -0.33
N MET A 37 1.24 7.29 -1.01
CA MET A 37 0.33 7.38 -2.15
C MET A 37 1.07 7.71 -3.44
N SER A 38 0.73 7.04 -4.54
CA SER A 38 1.19 7.42 -5.89
C SER A 38 0.86 8.87 -6.20
N GLY A 39 1.83 9.58 -6.82
CA GLY A 39 1.67 10.95 -7.28
C GLY A 39 0.75 11.07 -8.51
N ASN A 40 1.20 11.81 -9.52
CA ASN A 40 0.40 12.05 -10.73
C ASN A 40 0.31 10.84 -11.66
N PHE A 41 1.16 9.83 -11.45
CA PHE A 41 1.17 8.59 -12.21
C PHE A 41 0.99 7.40 -11.28
N VAL A 42 0.28 6.40 -11.76
CA VAL A 42 0.01 5.15 -11.06
C VAL A 42 0.81 4.02 -11.66
N GLN A 43 0.79 2.85 -11.02
CA GLN A 43 1.46 1.65 -11.48
C GLN A 43 1.08 1.36 -12.95
N ARG A 44 2.01 0.82 -13.72
CA ARG A 44 1.93 0.60 -15.17
C ARG A 44 2.04 1.87 -16.03
N GLY A 45 2.36 3.02 -15.44
CA GLY A 45 2.67 4.24 -16.16
C GLY A 45 1.47 5.07 -16.64
N ALA A 46 0.26 4.73 -16.21
CA ALA A 46 -0.91 5.52 -16.55
C ALA A 46 -0.97 6.83 -15.72
N PRO A 47 -1.48 7.94 -16.27
CA PRO A 47 -1.83 9.09 -15.46
C PRO A 47 -2.93 8.74 -14.47
N ALA A 48 -2.88 9.31 -13.28
CA ALA A 48 -3.98 9.21 -12.33
C ALA A 48 -5.22 9.94 -12.88
N TRP A 49 -6.41 9.38 -12.62
CA TRP A 49 -7.68 9.98 -13.10
C TRP A 49 -8.02 11.29 -12.41
N ILE A 50 -7.55 11.44 -11.17
CA ILE A 50 -7.75 12.64 -10.34
C ILE A 50 -6.38 13.08 -9.85
N ASP A 51 -6.15 14.40 -9.78
CA ASP A 51 -4.89 14.95 -9.31
C ASP A 51 -4.54 14.52 -7.88
N LYS A 52 -3.27 14.51 -7.57
CA LYS A 52 -2.77 14.00 -6.28
C LYS A 52 -3.28 14.81 -5.07
N TYR A 53 -3.51 16.12 -5.23
CA TYR A 53 -3.97 16.96 -4.12
C TYR A 53 -5.41 16.65 -3.75
N THR A 54 -6.28 16.49 -4.75
CA THR A 54 -7.66 16.07 -4.54
C THR A 54 -7.73 14.67 -3.91
N ARG A 55 -6.92 13.72 -4.39
CA ARG A 55 -6.86 12.37 -3.78
C ARG A 55 -6.35 12.40 -2.34
N THR A 56 -5.36 13.27 -2.05
CA THR A 56 -4.88 13.51 -0.69
C THR A 56 -6.00 14.03 0.20
N GLN A 57 -6.76 15.03 -0.25
CA GLN A 57 -7.90 15.57 0.50
C GLN A 57 -8.97 14.51 0.76
N MET A 58 -9.26 13.65 -0.24
CA MET A 58 -10.18 12.53 -0.06
C MET A 58 -9.72 11.60 1.07
N ALA A 59 -8.45 11.20 1.08
CA ALA A 59 -7.91 10.31 2.12
C ALA A 59 -7.94 10.95 3.51
N LEU A 60 -7.49 12.20 3.62
CA LEU A 60 -7.48 12.95 4.89
C LEU A 60 -8.90 13.14 5.42
N SER A 61 -9.87 13.51 4.58
CA SER A 61 -11.27 13.69 4.98
C SER A 61 -11.93 12.40 5.47
N GLN A 62 -11.40 11.24 5.10
CA GLN A 62 -11.92 9.93 5.51
C GLN A 62 -11.07 9.26 6.60
N GLY A 63 -10.21 10.02 7.29
CA GLY A 63 -9.57 9.58 8.52
C GLY A 63 -8.09 9.18 8.41
N ALA A 64 -7.44 9.36 7.26
CA ALA A 64 -5.98 9.35 7.22
C ALA A 64 -5.44 10.61 7.91
N ASP A 65 -4.33 10.49 8.64
CA ASP A 65 -3.68 11.63 9.31
C ASP A 65 -2.62 12.28 8.43
N LEU A 66 -1.89 11.47 7.68
CA LEU A 66 -0.77 11.91 6.85
C LEU A 66 -0.83 11.20 5.48
N VAL A 67 -0.52 11.94 4.43
CA VAL A 67 -0.35 11.38 3.09
C VAL A 67 0.99 11.84 2.54
N PHE A 68 1.82 10.88 2.18
CA PHE A 68 3.13 11.11 1.58
C PHE A 68 3.12 10.66 0.13
N GLU A 69 3.71 11.46 -0.75
CA GLU A 69 3.86 11.07 -2.15
C GLU A 69 4.94 9.98 -2.28
N LEU A 70 4.57 8.84 -2.84
CA LEU A 70 5.53 7.83 -3.26
C LEU A 70 6.34 8.37 -4.44
N PRO A 71 7.68 8.38 -4.39
CA PRO A 71 8.49 8.86 -5.50
C PRO A 71 8.12 8.19 -6.80
N THR A 72 8.03 8.99 -7.88
CA THR A 72 7.54 8.54 -9.19
C THR A 72 8.27 7.31 -9.73
N VAL A 73 9.56 7.19 -9.46
CA VAL A 73 10.37 6.02 -9.86
C VAL A 73 9.83 4.70 -9.29
N TYR A 74 9.27 4.72 -8.08
CA TYR A 74 8.62 3.56 -7.48
C TYR A 74 7.16 3.43 -7.93
N ALA A 75 6.43 4.54 -8.04
CA ALA A 75 5.04 4.54 -8.45
C ALA A 75 4.82 3.95 -9.85
N LEU A 76 5.77 4.15 -10.78
CA LEU A 76 5.73 3.63 -12.15
C LEU A 76 6.29 2.21 -12.30
N SER A 77 6.87 1.66 -11.26
CA SER A 77 7.62 0.40 -11.31
C SER A 77 6.71 -0.83 -11.31
N SER A 78 7.34 -2.02 -11.33
CA SER A 78 6.69 -3.30 -11.07
C SER A 78 6.06 -3.32 -9.67
N ALA A 79 5.13 -4.24 -9.45
CA ALA A 79 4.48 -4.39 -8.14
C ALA A 79 5.49 -4.57 -6.99
N GLU A 80 6.58 -5.30 -7.25
CA GLU A 80 7.66 -5.53 -6.28
C GLU A 80 8.36 -4.21 -5.89
N HIS A 81 8.79 -3.42 -6.87
CA HIS A 81 9.46 -2.15 -6.61
C HIS A 81 8.51 -1.08 -6.04
N PHE A 82 7.25 -1.10 -6.46
CA PHE A 82 6.21 -0.27 -5.88
C PHE A 82 6.04 -0.56 -4.38
N ALA A 83 5.90 -1.85 -4.03
CA ALA A 83 5.82 -2.27 -2.63
C ALA A 83 7.09 -1.93 -1.86
N PHE A 84 8.27 -2.18 -2.44
CA PHE A 84 9.57 -1.83 -1.83
C PHE A 84 9.67 -0.35 -1.51
N GLY A 85 9.33 0.53 -2.46
CA GLY A 85 9.34 1.98 -2.26
C GLY A 85 8.38 2.42 -1.17
N GLY A 86 7.16 1.88 -1.17
CA GLY A 86 6.15 2.17 -0.15
C GLY A 86 6.58 1.72 1.24
N ILE A 87 7.05 0.49 1.37
CA ILE A 87 7.56 -0.05 2.65
C ILE A 87 8.78 0.76 3.13
N SER A 88 9.70 1.12 2.25
CA SER A 88 10.87 1.92 2.61
C SER A 88 10.47 3.30 3.15
N LEU A 89 9.50 3.94 2.52
CA LEU A 89 8.96 5.23 2.96
C LEU A 89 8.30 5.10 4.34
N LEU A 90 7.42 4.11 4.53
CA LEU A 90 6.74 3.88 5.80
C LEU A 90 7.71 3.49 6.92
N ASN A 91 8.76 2.73 6.62
CA ASN A 91 9.82 2.40 7.57
C ASN A 91 10.63 3.64 7.98
N ALA A 92 10.94 4.53 7.04
CA ALA A 92 11.61 5.81 7.35
C ALA A 92 10.75 6.73 8.23
N LEU A 93 9.43 6.58 8.17
CA LEU A 93 8.47 7.27 9.03
C LEU A 93 8.23 6.56 10.39
N HIS A 94 8.96 5.48 10.65
CA HIS A 94 8.84 4.68 11.87
C HIS A 94 7.42 4.16 12.13
N MET A 95 6.72 3.70 11.07
CA MET A 95 5.43 3.04 11.23
C MET A 95 5.60 1.67 11.88
N ASP A 96 4.75 1.35 12.87
CA ASP A 96 4.78 0.08 13.62
C ASP A 96 4.25 -1.09 12.78
N SER A 97 3.37 -0.80 11.82
CA SER A 97 2.68 -1.82 11.02
C SER A 97 2.30 -1.29 9.63
N VAL A 98 2.03 -2.21 8.73
CA VAL A 98 1.50 -1.93 7.40
C VAL A 98 0.18 -2.68 7.22
N CYS A 99 -0.83 -1.98 6.73
CA CYS A 99 -2.13 -2.56 6.40
C CYS A 99 -2.33 -2.64 4.89
N PHE A 100 -2.77 -3.78 4.43
CA PHE A 100 -3.17 -4.00 3.03
C PHE A 100 -4.43 -4.85 2.95
N GLY A 101 -5.19 -4.70 1.88
CA GLY A 101 -6.36 -5.54 1.59
C GLY A 101 -5.95 -6.91 1.08
N CYS A 102 -6.66 -7.96 1.53
CA CYS A 102 -6.44 -9.32 1.06
C CYS A 102 -7.76 -10.10 1.05
N GLU A 103 -8.03 -10.84 -0.03
CA GLU A 103 -9.21 -11.69 -0.14
C GLU A 103 -9.14 -12.91 0.81
N THR A 104 -7.94 -13.40 1.05
CA THR A 104 -7.69 -14.52 1.97
C THR A 104 -6.81 -14.05 3.12
N PRO A 105 -7.38 -13.57 4.24
CA PRO A 105 -6.63 -12.94 5.33
C PRO A 105 -5.93 -13.98 6.21
N SER A 106 -4.96 -14.69 5.66
CA SER A 106 -4.13 -15.68 6.37
C SER A 106 -2.67 -15.26 6.29
N LEU A 107 -2.17 -14.60 7.34
CA LEU A 107 -0.76 -14.22 7.43
C LEU A 107 0.20 -15.41 7.27
N PRO A 108 -0.04 -16.60 7.85
CA PRO A 108 0.83 -17.75 7.64
C PRO A 108 0.91 -18.20 6.18
N LEU A 109 -0.22 -18.14 5.46
CA LEU A 109 -0.27 -18.48 4.04
C LEU A 109 0.48 -17.45 3.20
N LEU A 110 0.27 -16.16 3.46
CA LEU A 110 0.95 -15.07 2.77
C LEU A 110 2.47 -15.11 3.00
N ASP A 111 2.92 -15.35 4.24
CA ASP A 111 4.34 -15.50 4.57
C ASP A 111 4.97 -16.71 3.85
N SER A 112 4.26 -17.84 3.82
CA SER A 112 4.71 -19.03 3.10
C SER A 112 4.84 -18.78 1.60
N ALA A 113 3.86 -18.10 0.99
CA ALA A 113 3.88 -17.72 -0.41
C ALA A 113 5.03 -16.74 -0.71
N ALA A 114 5.22 -15.73 0.14
CA ALA A 114 6.31 -14.76 -0.01
C ALA A 114 7.69 -15.43 0.06
N LYS A 115 7.89 -16.36 1.00
CA LYS A 115 9.13 -17.14 1.11
C LYS A 115 9.39 -18.03 -0.10
N LEU A 116 8.33 -18.61 -0.68
CA LEU A 116 8.42 -19.40 -1.89
C LEU A 116 8.83 -18.55 -3.10
N LEU A 117 8.16 -17.40 -3.29
CA LEU A 117 8.46 -16.44 -4.36
C LEU A 117 9.89 -15.87 -4.25
N GLN A 118 10.34 -15.59 -3.04
CA GLN A 118 11.70 -15.07 -2.80
C GLN A 118 12.79 -16.07 -3.22
N LYS A 119 12.53 -17.39 -3.10
CA LYS A 119 13.49 -18.44 -3.47
C LYS A 119 13.42 -18.82 -4.95
N GLU A 120 12.37 -18.42 -5.67
CA GLU A 120 12.09 -18.78 -7.07
C GLU A 120 12.52 -20.21 -7.42
N PRO A 121 11.80 -21.26 -6.94
CA PRO A 121 12.14 -22.64 -7.26
C PRO A 121 12.23 -22.82 -8.78
N GLY A 122 13.24 -23.55 -9.27
CA GLY A 122 13.54 -23.67 -10.71
C GLY A 122 12.37 -24.13 -11.58
N ASN A 123 11.40 -24.88 -11.02
CA ASN A 123 10.18 -25.29 -11.71
C ASN A 123 9.10 -24.17 -11.77
N TYR A 124 9.17 -23.13 -10.93
CA TYR A 124 8.21 -22.02 -10.95
C TYR A 124 8.27 -21.23 -12.27
N ARG A 125 9.48 -20.93 -12.75
CA ARG A 125 9.68 -20.26 -14.06
C ARG A 125 9.21 -21.10 -15.24
N GLN A 126 9.34 -22.41 -15.17
CA GLN A 126 8.88 -23.31 -16.24
C GLN A 126 7.36 -23.40 -16.32
N THR A 127 6.64 -23.22 -15.21
CA THR A 127 5.18 -23.28 -15.15
C THR A 127 4.50 -21.99 -15.63
N LEU A 128 5.23 -20.87 -15.65
CA LEU A 128 4.74 -19.54 -16.09
C LEU A 128 4.94 -19.28 -17.60
N GLN A 129 5.62 -20.15 -18.33
CA GLN A 129 5.78 -20.12 -19.79
C GLN A 129 4.71 -20.96 -20.48
#